data_91583375c859b288ac743ff5e35b42e6
#
_entry.id   91583375c859b288ac743ff5e35b42e6
#
_cell.length_a   1.000
_cell.length_b   1.000
_cell.length_c   1.000
_cell.angle_alpha   90.00
_cell.angle_beta   90.00
_cell.angle_gamma   90.00
#
_symmetry.space_group_name_H-M   'P 1'
#
loop_
_entity.id
_entity.type
_entity.pdbx_description
1 polymer ?
#
loop_
_entity_poly.entity_id
_entity_poly.type
_entity_poly.pdbx_seq_one_letter_code
_entity_poly.pdbx_strand_id
1 'polypeptide(L)'
;MSASDPQEFSGKRVLVTGGTEGAGKAIADRFLKGGATVAITARSAPAEGTPAHYIQADLSTSEGTAHVIREILGRFKGVDIIVHNVGGSSAPTGGFITVTDPLWQQAMDENLYPAVRLDRGLLPSMIEHGSGVIVHISSIQRTLPLYDSTMAYAAAKAALTNYSKALSNEVSPKGIRVLTVSPGFIETDAATRMIQRMADGDKIDYSAARQKLMDMLGGIPLGRPNRPEEVAELVAFAASDRATAITGTEIVIDGGTVPIV
;
A
#
# COMPACT_ATOMS: atom_id res chain seq x y z
N MET A 1 5.34 11.16 -21.69
CA MET A 1 4.46 11.27 -20.51
C MET A 1 4.13 12.73 -20.32
N SER A 2 2.84 13.09 -20.24
CA SER A 2 2.44 14.45 -19.84
C SER A 2 3.01 14.70 -18.44
N ALA A 3 3.66 15.82 -18.23
CA ALA A 3 4.17 16.21 -16.91
C ALA A 3 2.98 16.26 -15.95
N SER A 4 3.09 15.62 -14.77
CA SER A 4 2.07 15.75 -13.73
C SER A 4 1.98 17.23 -13.33
N ASP A 5 0.75 17.71 -13.13
CA ASP A 5 0.55 19.09 -12.65
C ASP A 5 1.22 19.24 -11.27
N PRO A 6 2.20 20.14 -11.12
CA PRO A 6 2.91 20.35 -9.87
C PRO A 6 2.03 20.93 -8.75
N GLN A 7 0.79 21.30 -9.05
CA GLN A 7 -0.18 21.83 -8.10
C GLN A 7 -1.42 20.95 -7.91
N GLU A 8 -1.42 19.75 -8.51
CA GLU A 8 -2.57 18.82 -8.44
C GLU A 8 -3.07 18.56 -7.01
N PHE A 9 -2.15 18.55 -6.03
CA PHE A 9 -2.44 18.32 -4.62
C PHE A 9 -2.08 19.52 -3.72
N SER A 10 -1.98 20.71 -4.30
CA SER A 10 -1.69 21.91 -3.53
C SER A 10 -2.71 22.13 -2.41
N GLY A 11 -2.20 22.37 -1.18
CA GLY A 11 -3.02 22.54 0.01
C GLY A 11 -3.58 21.24 0.61
N LYS A 12 -3.38 20.06 0.00
CA LYS A 12 -3.81 18.78 0.55
C LYS A 12 -2.80 18.25 1.57
N ARG A 13 -3.33 17.70 2.68
CA ARG A 13 -2.57 16.99 3.72
C ARG A 13 -2.69 15.50 3.47
N VAL A 14 -1.57 14.85 3.25
CA VAL A 14 -1.52 13.43 2.84
C VAL A 14 -0.75 12.62 3.88
N LEU A 15 -1.32 11.50 4.31
CA LEU A 15 -0.63 10.48 5.11
C LEU A 15 -0.35 9.27 4.23
N VAL A 16 0.93 8.87 4.14
CA VAL A 16 1.34 7.61 3.46
C VAL A 16 1.99 6.70 4.49
N THR A 17 1.38 5.55 4.75
CA THR A 17 1.97 4.56 5.66
C THR A 17 3.01 3.71 4.93
N GLY A 18 4.15 3.42 5.60
CA GLY A 18 5.28 2.72 4.95
C GLY A 18 5.95 3.56 3.86
N GLY A 19 6.06 4.88 4.06
CA GLY A 19 6.49 5.85 3.04
C GLY A 19 8.00 6.03 2.88
N THR A 20 8.84 5.20 3.51
CA THR A 20 10.31 5.37 3.45
C THR A 20 11.00 4.58 2.36
N GLU A 21 10.37 3.55 1.80
CA GLU A 21 10.93 2.65 0.80
C GLU A 21 9.88 2.20 -0.23
N GLY A 22 10.35 1.67 -1.36
CA GLY A 22 9.53 0.97 -2.36
C GLY A 22 8.34 1.79 -2.89
N ALA A 23 7.18 1.15 -3.02
CA ALA A 23 5.97 1.78 -3.52
C ALA A 23 5.50 2.94 -2.63
N GLY A 24 5.62 2.80 -1.30
CA GLY A 24 5.24 3.86 -0.36
C GLY A 24 6.06 5.12 -0.53
N LYS A 25 7.38 5.00 -0.74
CA LYS A 25 8.25 6.14 -1.06
C LYS A 25 7.85 6.79 -2.38
N ALA A 26 7.66 6.00 -3.43
CA ALA A 26 7.24 6.53 -4.74
C ALA A 26 5.88 7.26 -4.65
N ILE A 27 4.94 6.74 -3.87
CA ILE A 27 3.64 7.38 -3.61
C ILE A 27 3.83 8.71 -2.88
N ALA A 28 4.64 8.74 -1.80
CA ALA A 28 4.92 9.96 -1.06
C ALA A 28 5.59 11.02 -1.94
N ASP A 29 6.60 10.63 -2.72
CA ASP A 29 7.30 11.50 -3.67
C ASP A 29 6.35 12.05 -4.75
N ARG A 30 5.40 11.24 -5.23
CA ARG A 30 4.40 11.67 -6.21
C ARG A 30 3.46 12.75 -5.66
N PHE A 31 3.00 12.60 -4.41
CA PHE A 31 2.19 13.63 -3.75
C PHE A 31 2.98 14.91 -3.47
N LEU A 32 4.23 14.78 -3.01
CA LEU A 32 5.12 15.93 -2.83
C LEU A 32 5.32 16.72 -4.14
N LYS A 33 5.58 16.02 -5.26
CA LYS A 33 5.69 16.63 -6.59
C LYS A 33 4.40 17.31 -7.04
N GLY A 34 3.26 16.88 -6.55
CA GLY A 34 1.95 17.49 -6.77
C GLY A 34 1.62 18.64 -5.81
N GLY A 35 2.55 19.08 -4.96
CA GLY A 35 2.37 20.22 -4.06
C GLY A 35 1.67 19.89 -2.73
N ALA A 36 1.51 18.63 -2.38
CA ALA A 36 0.92 18.23 -1.10
C ALA A 36 1.86 18.44 0.09
N THR A 37 1.28 18.64 1.26
CA THR A 37 1.98 18.47 2.54
C THR A 37 1.87 16.99 2.94
N VAL A 38 3.00 16.27 2.96
CA VAL A 38 3.02 14.83 3.15
C VAL A 38 3.59 14.44 4.50
N ALA A 39 2.88 13.59 5.23
CA ALA A 39 3.40 12.83 6.36
C ALA A 39 3.63 11.38 5.93
N ILE A 40 4.74 10.78 6.37
CA ILE A 40 5.05 9.37 6.15
C ILE A 40 5.32 8.67 7.47
N THR A 41 4.99 7.37 7.53
CA THR A 41 5.32 6.54 8.69
C THR A 41 6.19 5.37 8.29
N ALA A 42 7.11 4.98 9.17
CA ALA A 42 7.86 3.73 9.09
C ALA A 42 8.50 3.41 10.45
N ARG A 43 8.98 2.18 10.61
CA ARG A 43 9.75 1.74 11.79
C ARG A 43 11.13 2.37 11.84
N SER A 44 11.73 2.60 10.68
CA SER A 44 13.07 3.19 10.52
C SER A 44 13.01 4.47 9.70
N ALA A 45 13.90 5.40 10.03
CA ALA A 45 14.05 6.64 9.27
C ALA A 45 14.42 6.35 7.79
N PRO A 46 14.01 7.23 6.85
CA PRO A 46 14.44 7.12 5.47
C PRO A 46 15.95 7.22 5.37
N ALA A 47 16.56 6.45 4.45
CA ALA A 47 18.02 6.43 4.24
C ALA A 47 18.56 7.79 3.76
N GLU A 48 17.74 8.54 3.01
CA GLU A 48 18.03 9.90 2.53
C GLU A 48 17.03 10.88 3.13
N GLY A 49 17.41 12.15 3.23
CA GLY A 49 16.51 13.21 3.66
C GLY A 49 15.27 13.30 2.75
N THR A 50 14.11 13.53 3.34
CA THR A 50 12.85 13.71 2.62
C THR A 50 12.17 15.00 3.04
N PRO A 51 11.50 15.72 2.11
CA PRO A 51 10.63 16.85 2.47
C PRO A 51 9.38 16.43 3.26
N ALA A 52 9.03 15.16 3.24
CA ALA A 52 7.89 14.64 4.01
C ALA A 52 8.16 14.68 5.51
N HIS A 53 7.11 14.91 6.29
CA HIS A 53 7.18 14.80 7.73
C HIS A 53 7.21 13.32 8.14
N TYR A 54 8.35 12.88 8.67
CA TYR A 54 8.54 11.50 9.12
C TYR A 54 8.03 11.30 10.55
N ILE A 55 7.20 10.29 10.75
CA ILE A 55 6.68 9.82 12.03
C ILE A 55 7.16 8.39 12.24
N GLN A 56 8.05 8.18 13.21
CA GLN A 56 8.49 6.83 13.54
C GLN A 56 7.39 6.09 14.28
N ALA A 57 6.93 4.97 13.72
CA ALA A 57 5.91 4.15 14.35
C ALA A 57 5.93 2.71 13.83
N ASP A 58 5.65 1.77 14.73
CA ASP A 58 5.27 0.40 14.36
C ASP A 58 3.74 0.31 14.33
N LEU A 59 3.18 0.31 13.13
CA LEU A 59 1.73 0.30 12.92
C LEU A 59 1.09 -1.07 13.18
N SER A 60 1.86 -2.14 13.35
CA SER A 60 1.32 -3.44 13.79
C SER A 60 0.74 -3.37 15.21
N THR A 61 1.16 -2.39 16.00
CA THR A 61 0.71 -2.16 17.37
C THR A 61 -0.38 -1.09 17.48
N SER A 62 -1.21 -1.18 18.52
CA SER A 62 -2.21 -0.17 18.86
C SER A 62 -1.55 1.14 19.29
N GLU A 63 -0.43 1.06 19.99
CA GLU A 63 0.34 2.21 20.48
C GLU A 63 0.93 3.02 19.32
N GLY A 64 1.53 2.32 18.33
CA GLY A 64 2.09 2.96 17.15
C GLY A 64 1.04 3.67 16.31
N THR A 65 -0.12 3.03 16.09
CA THR A 65 -1.23 3.69 15.38
C THR A 65 -1.80 4.87 16.15
N ALA A 66 -1.98 4.76 17.48
CA ALA A 66 -2.42 5.86 18.33
C ALA A 66 -1.44 7.04 18.34
N HIS A 67 -0.13 6.75 18.30
CA HIS A 67 0.91 7.79 18.17
C HIS A 67 0.75 8.57 16.85
N VAL A 68 0.61 7.88 15.72
CA VAL A 68 0.42 8.53 14.41
C VAL A 68 -0.85 9.38 14.39
N ILE A 69 -1.97 8.88 14.93
CA ILE A 69 -3.22 9.64 15.01
C ILE A 69 -3.01 10.96 15.78
N ARG A 70 -2.36 10.91 16.95
CA ARG A 70 -2.08 12.12 17.74
C ARG A 70 -1.19 13.12 16.98
N GLU A 71 -0.14 12.64 16.28
CA GLU A 71 0.74 13.50 15.49
C GLU A 71 -0.02 14.16 14.33
N ILE A 72 -0.81 13.40 13.58
CA ILE A 72 -1.60 13.94 12.47
C ILE A 72 -2.62 14.97 12.95
N LEU A 73 -3.41 14.66 13.96
CA LEU A 73 -4.41 15.58 14.48
C LEU A 73 -3.79 16.80 15.18
N GLY A 74 -2.70 16.59 15.93
CA GLY A 74 -2.01 17.67 16.64
C GLY A 74 -1.30 18.64 15.70
N ARG A 75 -0.51 18.14 14.76
CA ARG A 75 0.36 18.92 13.88
C ARG A 75 -0.35 19.43 12.63
N PHE A 76 -1.09 18.55 11.94
CA PHE A 76 -1.72 18.86 10.66
C PHE A 76 -3.18 19.29 10.79
N LYS A 77 -3.77 19.18 11.99
CA LYS A 77 -5.20 19.48 12.25
C LYS A 77 -6.15 18.65 11.37
N GLY A 78 -5.75 17.43 11.01
CA GLY A 78 -6.50 16.51 10.18
C GLY A 78 -5.73 16.06 8.95
N VAL A 79 -6.37 15.31 8.08
CA VAL A 79 -5.81 14.74 6.85
C VAL A 79 -6.87 14.75 5.75
N ASP A 80 -6.45 14.96 4.50
CA ASP A 80 -7.36 15.00 3.35
C ASP A 80 -7.26 13.70 2.53
N ILE A 81 -6.07 13.08 2.50
CA ILE A 81 -5.83 11.83 1.79
C ILE A 81 -5.03 10.88 2.69
N ILE A 82 -5.51 9.64 2.82
CA ILE A 82 -4.78 8.56 3.52
C ILE A 82 -4.46 7.47 2.51
N VAL A 83 -3.18 7.08 2.44
CA VAL A 83 -2.75 5.91 1.67
C VAL A 83 -2.21 4.86 2.64
N HIS A 84 -2.96 3.79 2.82
CA HIS A 84 -2.58 2.64 3.62
C HIS A 84 -1.71 1.70 2.79
N ASN A 85 -0.41 1.94 2.79
CA ASN A 85 0.55 1.14 2.03
C ASN A 85 1.33 0.15 2.90
N VAL A 86 1.39 0.35 4.22
CA VAL A 86 2.04 -0.61 5.13
C VAL A 86 1.49 -2.03 4.92
N GLY A 87 2.39 -2.99 4.89
CA GLY A 87 2.08 -4.41 4.79
C GLY A 87 3.23 -5.22 4.22
N GLY A 88 3.13 -6.53 4.35
CA GLY A 88 4.13 -7.47 3.85
C GLY A 88 3.86 -8.88 4.35
N SER A 89 4.69 -9.83 3.93
CA SER A 89 4.69 -11.20 4.41
C SER A 89 6.08 -11.54 4.94
N SER A 90 6.12 -12.07 6.15
CA SER A 90 7.31 -12.63 6.81
C SER A 90 7.12 -14.13 7.12
N ALA A 91 6.02 -14.73 6.70
CA ALA A 91 5.75 -16.14 6.92
C ALA A 91 6.78 -17.01 6.19
N PRO A 92 7.23 -18.13 6.81
CA PRO A 92 8.10 -19.10 6.15
C PRO A 92 7.37 -19.79 4.98
N THR A 93 8.13 -20.29 4.03
CA THR A 93 7.63 -21.19 3.00
C THR A 93 7.29 -22.57 3.59
N GLY A 94 6.44 -23.35 2.92
CA GLY A 94 6.10 -24.71 3.34
C GLY A 94 4.59 -24.97 3.51
N GLY A 95 3.77 -24.01 3.10
CA GLY A 95 2.32 -24.15 3.05
C GLY A 95 1.65 -24.09 4.43
N PHE A 96 0.43 -24.62 4.54
CA PHE A 96 -0.44 -24.41 5.71
C PHE A 96 0.15 -24.91 7.03
N ILE A 97 0.97 -25.95 7.00
CA ILE A 97 1.53 -26.58 8.22
C ILE A 97 2.58 -25.69 8.91
N THR A 98 3.22 -24.78 8.15
CA THR A 98 4.28 -23.89 8.67
C THR A 98 3.71 -22.59 9.24
N VAL A 99 2.45 -22.25 8.90
CA VAL A 99 1.82 -21.00 9.31
C VAL A 99 1.06 -21.21 10.61
N THR A 100 1.73 -20.98 11.74
CA THR A 100 1.19 -21.10 13.09
C THR A 100 0.22 -19.98 13.45
N ASP A 101 -0.57 -20.14 14.52
CA ASP A 101 -1.51 -19.10 15.00
C ASP A 101 -0.83 -17.74 15.24
N PRO A 102 0.37 -17.64 15.85
CA PRO A 102 1.09 -16.36 15.95
C PRO A 102 1.40 -15.72 14.60
N LEU A 103 1.76 -16.51 13.57
CA LEU A 103 2.03 -15.99 12.23
C LEU A 103 0.75 -15.52 11.53
N TRP A 104 -0.39 -16.18 11.76
CA TRP A 104 -1.70 -15.70 11.34
C TRP A 104 -2.04 -14.35 11.99
N GLN A 105 -1.86 -14.24 13.31
CA GLN A 105 -2.10 -12.99 14.03
C GLN A 105 -1.18 -11.88 13.52
N GLN A 106 0.11 -12.17 13.34
CA GLN A 106 1.08 -11.21 12.80
C GLN A 106 0.66 -10.72 11.40
N ALA A 107 0.19 -11.60 10.51
CA ALA A 107 -0.27 -11.20 9.18
C ALA A 107 -1.45 -10.22 9.25
N MET A 108 -2.38 -10.40 10.19
CA MET A 108 -3.49 -9.46 10.41
C MET A 108 -3.01 -8.14 11.02
N ASP A 109 -2.09 -8.19 12.00
CA ASP A 109 -1.53 -7.02 12.65
C ASP A 109 -0.71 -6.14 11.69
N GLU A 110 -0.06 -6.75 10.70
CA GLU A 110 0.75 -6.02 9.72
C GLU A 110 -0.05 -5.53 8.50
N ASN A 111 -1.16 -6.21 8.10
CA ASN A 111 -1.80 -5.96 6.81
C ASN A 111 -3.25 -5.46 6.88
N LEU A 112 -3.96 -5.64 8.00
CA LEU A 112 -5.34 -5.21 8.17
C LEU A 112 -5.51 -4.17 9.27
N TYR A 113 -5.08 -4.49 10.49
CA TYR A 113 -5.37 -3.65 11.65
C TYR A 113 -4.74 -2.26 11.61
N PRO A 114 -3.60 -1.99 10.96
CA PRO A 114 -3.09 -0.64 10.77
C PRO A 114 -4.11 0.28 10.10
N ALA A 115 -4.71 -0.17 9.01
CA ALA A 115 -5.73 0.58 8.28
C ALA A 115 -6.98 0.81 9.15
N VAL A 116 -7.53 -0.25 9.73
CA VAL A 116 -8.73 -0.17 10.58
C VAL A 116 -8.54 0.80 11.76
N ARG A 117 -7.38 0.77 12.42
CA ARG A 117 -7.09 1.62 13.58
C ARG A 117 -6.90 3.09 13.19
N LEU A 118 -6.16 3.35 12.09
CA LEU A 118 -5.92 4.70 11.58
C LEU A 118 -7.21 5.32 11.03
N ASP A 119 -7.99 4.58 10.25
CA ASP A 119 -9.28 5.05 9.74
C ASP A 119 -10.20 5.44 10.88
N ARG A 120 -10.37 4.58 11.89
CA ARG A 120 -11.20 4.87 13.05
C ARG A 120 -10.78 6.14 13.80
N GLY A 121 -9.48 6.44 13.82
CA GLY A 121 -8.97 7.63 14.52
C GLY A 121 -8.95 8.90 13.68
N LEU A 122 -8.88 8.81 12.36
CA LEU A 122 -8.71 9.97 11.47
C LEU A 122 -10.00 10.34 10.71
N LEU A 123 -10.84 9.35 10.38
CA LEU A 123 -12.12 9.58 9.69
C LEU A 123 -13.04 10.62 10.34
N PRO A 124 -13.16 10.70 11.67
CA PRO A 124 -14.02 11.73 12.27
C PRO A 124 -13.69 13.15 11.79
N SER A 125 -12.40 13.48 11.67
CA SER A 125 -11.98 14.80 11.17
C SER A 125 -12.25 14.99 9.67
N MET A 126 -12.12 13.92 8.86
CA MET A 126 -12.45 13.96 7.43
C MET A 126 -13.96 14.16 7.21
N ILE A 127 -14.79 13.45 7.99
CA ILE A 127 -16.25 13.56 7.95
C ILE A 127 -16.71 14.97 8.35
N GLU A 128 -16.10 15.54 9.37
CA GLU A 128 -16.38 16.93 9.79
C GLU A 128 -16.10 17.93 8.68
N HIS A 129 -15.04 17.72 7.88
CA HIS A 129 -14.73 18.53 6.70
C HIS A 129 -15.61 18.21 5.47
N GLY A 130 -16.36 17.10 5.50
CA GLY A 130 -17.22 16.66 4.40
C GLY A 130 -16.48 16.24 3.12
N SER A 131 -15.17 15.97 3.21
CA SER A 131 -14.33 15.65 2.05
C SER A 131 -13.11 14.82 2.47
N GLY A 132 -12.75 13.84 1.66
CA GLY A 132 -11.53 13.06 1.86
C GLY A 132 -11.42 11.85 0.95
N VAL A 133 -10.20 11.29 0.86
CA VAL A 133 -9.94 10.08 0.10
C VAL A 133 -9.09 9.10 0.91
N ILE A 134 -9.50 7.85 0.94
CA ILE A 134 -8.74 6.74 1.52
C ILE A 134 -8.40 5.76 0.41
N VAL A 135 -7.12 5.42 0.28
CA VAL A 135 -6.63 4.40 -0.66
C VAL A 135 -5.97 3.28 0.13
N HIS A 136 -6.53 2.09 0.04
CA HIS A 136 -5.95 0.88 0.62
C HIS A 136 -5.09 0.16 -0.42
N ILE A 137 -3.81 -0.04 -0.15
CA ILE A 137 -2.95 -0.87 -1.00
C ILE A 137 -3.12 -2.33 -0.58
N SER A 138 -3.85 -3.07 -1.39
CA SER A 138 -4.05 -4.51 -1.24
C SER A 138 -3.00 -5.30 -2.03
N SER A 139 -3.38 -6.36 -2.68
CA SER A 139 -2.53 -7.21 -3.52
C SER A 139 -3.40 -8.09 -4.42
N ILE A 140 -2.91 -8.43 -5.61
CA ILE A 140 -3.54 -9.49 -6.43
C ILE A 140 -3.61 -10.83 -5.71
N GLN A 141 -2.76 -11.06 -4.70
CA GLN A 141 -2.77 -12.31 -3.93
C GLN A 141 -4.07 -12.53 -3.14
N ARG A 142 -4.88 -11.49 -2.91
CA ARG A 142 -6.23 -11.65 -2.37
C ARG A 142 -7.13 -12.52 -3.27
N THR A 143 -6.86 -12.55 -4.58
CA THR A 143 -7.58 -13.34 -5.60
C THR A 143 -6.76 -14.52 -6.09
N LEU A 144 -5.44 -14.35 -6.19
CA LEU A 144 -4.48 -15.35 -6.67
C LEU A 144 -3.44 -15.65 -5.57
N PRO A 145 -3.83 -16.37 -4.48
CA PRO A 145 -2.94 -16.63 -3.35
C PRO A 145 -1.83 -17.63 -3.71
N LEU A 146 -0.62 -17.37 -3.23
CA LEU A 146 0.47 -18.34 -3.27
C LEU A 146 0.38 -19.22 -2.02
N TYR A 147 -0.12 -20.45 -2.20
CA TYR A 147 -0.46 -21.35 -1.12
C TYR A 147 0.75 -21.80 -0.28
N ASP A 148 1.93 -21.81 -0.85
CA ASP A 148 3.17 -22.31 -0.23
C ASP A 148 3.95 -21.25 0.56
N SER A 149 3.64 -19.95 0.40
CA SER A 149 4.48 -18.87 0.94
C SER A 149 3.75 -17.66 1.53
N THR A 150 2.52 -17.37 1.10
CA THR A 150 1.87 -16.10 1.50
C THR A 150 0.40 -16.26 1.90
N MET A 151 -0.01 -17.45 2.34
CA MET A 151 -1.41 -17.78 2.64
C MET A 151 -2.05 -16.79 3.62
N ALA A 152 -1.43 -16.53 4.78
CA ALA A 152 -1.97 -15.62 5.78
C ALA A 152 -1.97 -14.15 5.31
N TYR A 153 -0.93 -13.73 4.58
CA TYR A 153 -0.88 -12.43 3.93
C TYR A 153 -2.03 -12.25 2.92
N ALA A 154 -2.23 -13.23 2.04
CA ALA A 154 -3.30 -13.20 1.05
C ALA A 154 -4.68 -13.06 1.70
N ALA A 155 -4.93 -13.82 2.77
CA ALA A 155 -6.16 -13.73 3.56
C ALA A 155 -6.33 -12.34 4.21
N ALA A 156 -5.26 -11.78 4.78
CA ALA A 156 -5.30 -10.43 5.37
C ALA A 156 -5.56 -9.34 4.31
N LYS A 157 -4.99 -9.47 3.11
CA LYS A 157 -5.26 -8.55 1.99
C LYS A 157 -6.68 -8.70 1.42
N ALA A 158 -7.24 -9.92 1.42
CA ALA A 158 -8.65 -10.12 1.10
C ALA A 158 -9.58 -9.46 2.13
N ALA A 159 -9.25 -9.60 3.42
CA ALA A 159 -9.97 -8.92 4.49
C ALA A 159 -9.88 -7.38 4.37
N LEU A 160 -8.71 -6.83 4.04
CA LEU A 160 -8.52 -5.39 3.81
C LEU A 160 -9.38 -4.89 2.64
N THR A 161 -9.44 -5.65 1.53
CA THR A 161 -10.26 -5.28 0.36
C THR A 161 -11.75 -5.28 0.70
N ASN A 162 -12.21 -6.29 1.44
CA ASN A 162 -13.60 -6.36 1.91
C ASN A 162 -13.92 -5.22 2.89
N TYR A 163 -13.03 -4.94 3.85
CA TYR A 163 -13.14 -3.81 4.76
C TYR A 163 -13.24 -2.48 3.99
N SER A 164 -12.39 -2.27 2.99
CA SER A 164 -12.40 -1.09 2.12
C SER A 164 -13.77 -0.87 1.49
N LYS A 165 -14.36 -1.94 0.96
CA LYS A 165 -15.71 -1.89 0.37
C LYS A 165 -16.78 -1.56 1.40
N ALA A 166 -16.77 -2.20 2.55
CA ALA A 166 -17.72 -1.94 3.62
C ALA A 166 -17.63 -0.49 4.10
N LEU A 167 -16.41 0.01 4.34
CA LEU A 167 -16.16 1.39 4.75
C LEU A 167 -16.65 2.38 3.71
N SER A 168 -16.43 2.13 2.41
CA SER A 168 -16.91 3.02 1.35
C SER A 168 -18.43 3.21 1.38
N ASN A 169 -19.18 2.14 1.63
CA ASN A 169 -20.64 2.21 1.71
C ASN A 169 -21.11 3.09 2.88
N GLU A 170 -20.38 3.08 3.98
CA GLU A 170 -20.72 3.86 5.18
C GLU A 170 -20.38 5.36 5.01
N VAL A 171 -19.20 5.66 4.41
CA VAL A 171 -18.66 7.01 4.46
C VAL A 171 -18.78 7.80 3.15
N SER A 172 -19.09 7.16 2.02
CA SER A 172 -19.29 7.89 0.76
C SER A 172 -20.47 8.89 0.81
N PRO A 173 -21.61 8.61 1.50
CA PRO A 173 -22.64 9.61 1.70
C PRO A 173 -22.19 10.84 2.52
N LYS A 174 -21.04 10.73 3.20
CA LYS A 174 -20.43 11.81 4.02
C LYS A 174 -19.31 12.54 3.26
N GLY A 175 -19.20 12.34 1.93
CA GLY A 175 -18.20 12.99 1.09
C GLY A 175 -16.82 12.34 1.08
N ILE A 176 -16.66 11.13 1.62
CA ILE A 176 -15.38 10.43 1.68
C ILE A 176 -15.34 9.31 0.66
N ARG A 177 -14.36 9.33 -0.26
CA ARG A 177 -14.12 8.23 -1.20
C ARG A 177 -13.16 7.21 -0.58
N VAL A 178 -13.46 5.93 -0.76
CA VAL A 178 -12.60 4.83 -0.31
C VAL A 178 -12.38 3.88 -1.47
N LEU A 179 -11.12 3.61 -1.79
CA LEU A 179 -10.73 2.77 -2.93
C LEU A 179 -9.67 1.75 -2.49
N THR A 180 -9.57 0.70 -3.27
CA THR A 180 -8.48 -0.28 -3.17
C THR A 180 -7.65 -0.24 -4.45
N VAL A 181 -6.33 -0.23 -4.30
CA VAL A 181 -5.38 -0.51 -5.38
C VAL A 181 -4.70 -1.83 -5.07
N SER A 182 -4.72 -2.75 -6.03
CA SER A 182 -4.16 -4.10 -5.88
C SER A 182 -3.03 -4.31 -6.89
N PRO A 183 -1.78 -4.05 -6.48
CA PRO A 183 -0.63 -4.33 -7.33
C PRO A 183 -0.37 -5.83 -7.47
N GLY A 184 0.17 -6.20 -8.63
CA GLY A 184 0.94 -7.42 -8.81
C GLY A 184 2.35 -7.28 -8.22
N PHE A 185 3.29 -8.06 -8.76
CA PHE A 185 4.68 -7.95 -8.32
C PHE A 185 5.26 -6.58 -8.66
N ILE A 186 5.85 -5.91 -7.66
CA ILE A 186 6.49 -4.60 -7.80
C ILE A 186 8.01 -4.78 -7.66
N GLU A 187 8.78 -4.32 -8.65
CA GLU A 187 10.24 -4.39 -8.64
C GLU A 187 10.82 -3.25 -7.78
N THR A 188 10.76 -3.44 -6.46
CA THR A 188 11.36 -2.54 -5.47
C THR A 188 12.82 -2.93 -5.21
N ASP A 189 13.60 -2.07 -4.54
CA ASP A 189 14.96 -2.41 -4.10
C ASP A 189 14.98 -3.68 -3.23
N ALA A 190 13.98 -3.90 -2.40
CA ALA A 190 13.84 -5.11 -1.59
C ALA A 190 13.61 -6.34 -2.48
N ALA A 191 12.79 -6.22 -3.53
CA ALA A 191 12.56 -7.27 -4.51
C ALA A 191 13.83 -7.55 -5.34
N THR A 192 14.55 -6.51 -5.75
CA THR A 192 15.83 -6.63 -6.45
C THR A 192 16.85 -7.40 -5.61
N ARG A 193 16.99 -7.04 -4.32
CA ARG A 193 17.85 -7.79 -3.39
C ARG A 193 17.40 -9.25 -3.19
N MET A 194 16.10 -9.51 -3.20
CA MET A 194 15.57 -10.88 -3.12
C MET A 194 15.93 -11.68 -4.37
N ILE A 195 15.73 -11.13 -5.57
CA ILE A 195 16.09 -11.78 -6.84
C ILE A 195 17.59 -12.07 -6.89
N GLN A 196 18.43 -11.12 -6.42
CA GLN A 196 19.88 -11.34 -6.37
C GLN A 196 20.25 -12.52 -5.45
N ARG A 197 19.63 -12.62 -4.26
CA ARG A 197 19.85 -13.78 -3.38
C ARG A 197 19.40 -15.10 -4.01
N MET A 198 18.33 -15.10 -4.79
CA MET A 198 17.90 -16.28 -5.56
C MET A 198 18.94 -16.64 -6.63
N ALA A 199 19.44 -15.65 -7.36
CA ALA A 199 20.49 -15.86 -8.38
C ALA A 199 21.74 -16.48 -7.77
N ASP A 200 22.22 -15.93 -6.64
CA ASP A 200 23.41 -16.42 -5.93
C ASP A 200 23.20 -17.85 -5.39
N GLY A 201 22.03 -18.13 -4.81
CA GLY A 201 21.67 -19.44 -4.26
C GLY A 201 21.56 -20.53 -5.32
N ASP A 202 20.93 -20.23 -6.44
CA ASP A 202 20.73 -21.15 -7.56
C ASP A 202 21.92 -21.19 -8.53
N LYS A 203 22.92 -20.31 -8.35
CA LYS A 203 24.09 -20.15 -9.23
C LYS A 203 23.71 -19.85 -10.69
N ILE A 204 22.73 -18.98 -10.88
CA ILE A 204 22.26 -18.48 -12.17
C ILE A 204 22.43 -16.95 -12.22
N ASP A 205 22.31 -16.35 -13.39
CA ASP A 205 22.35 -14.90 -13.50
C ASP A 205 21.04 -14.23 -12.99
N TYR A 206 21.12 -12.93 -12.74
CA TYR A 206 19.98 -12.13 -12.24
C TYR A 206 18.76 -12.23 -13.17
N SER A 207 18.96 -12.23 -14.49
CA SER A 207 17.88 -12.26 -15.46
C SER A 207 17.14 -13.61 -15.42
N ALA A 208 17.88 -14.71 -15.30
CA ALA A 208 17.31 -16.04 -15.14
C ALA A 208 16.55 -16.20 -13.81
N ALA A 209 17.10 -15.66 -12.70
CA ALA A 209 16.42 -15.67 -11.41
C ALA A 209 15.14 -14.82 -11.45
N ARG A 210 15.18 -13.66 -12.09
CA ARG A 210 14.02 -12.80 -12.29
C ARG A 210 12.95 -13.49 -13.13
N GLN A 211 13.32 -14.15 -14.23
CA GLN A 211 12.39 -14.92 -15.05
C GLN A 211 11.77 -16.06 -14.24
N LYS A 212 12.58 -16.83 -13.51
CA LYS A 212 12.11 -17.90 -12.62
C LYS A 212 11.07 -17.40 -11.61
N LEU A 213 11.29 -16.23 -11.01
CA LEU A 213 10.33 -15.62 -10.10
C LEU A 213 9.03 -15.26 -10.83
N MET A 214 9.09 -14.67 -12.03
CA MET A 214 7.90 -14.34 -12.82
C MET A 214 7.11 -15.62 -13.19
N ASP A 215 7.79 -16.71 -13.54
CA ASP A 215 7.15 -17.99 -13.85
C ASP A 215 6.46 -18.60 -12.62
N MET A 216 7.08 -18.48 -11.43
CA MET A 216 6.48 -18.92 -10.17
C MET A 216 5.20 -18.14 -9.82
N LEU A 217 5.08 -16.90 -10.28
CA LEU A 217 3.87 -16.07 -10.12
C LEU A 217 2.80 -16.38 -11.16
N GLY A 218 2.99 -17.36 -12.03
CA GLY A 218 2.07 -17.72 -13.11
C GLY A 218 2.27 -16.92 -14.41
N GLY A 219 3.36 -16.17 -14.50
CA GLY A 219 3.68 -15.28 -15.61
C GLY A 219 3.14 -13.86 -15.39
N ILE A 220 3.72 -12.91 -16.12
CA ILE A 220 3.24 -11.53 -16.21
C ILE A 220 3.08 -11.22 -17.70
N PRO A 221 1.85 -11.15 -18.25
CA PRO A 221 1.64 -10.94 -19.70
C PRO A 221 2.35 -9.73 -20.28
N LEU A 222 2.50 -8.65 -19.49
CA LEU A 222 3.27 -7.46 -19.87
C LEU A 222 4.79 -7.70 -19.99
N GLY A 223 5.28 -8.89 -19.59
CA GLY A 223 6.69 -9.29 -19.65
C GLY A 223 7.60 -8.66 -18.60
N ARG A 224 7.05 -7.93 -17.65
CA ARG A 224 7.80 -7.30 -16.56
C ARG A 224 6.95 -7.03 -15.32
N PRO A 225 7.56 -6.93 -14.14
CA PRO A 225 6.92 -6.40 -12.94
C PRO A 225 6.46 -4.94 -13.09
N ASN A 226 5.60 -4.51 -12.17
CA ASN A 226 5.26 -3.10 -12.01
C ASN A 226 6.46 -2.34 -11.46
N ARG A 227 6.59 -1.07 -11.84
CA ARG A 227 7.49 -0.13 -11.18
C ARG A 227 6.78 0.58 -10.04
N PRO A 228 7.48 0.95 -8.95
CA PRO A 228 6.89 1.73 -7.86
C PRO A 228 6.18 3.01 -8.33
N GLU A 229 6.75 3.69 -9.34
CA GLU A 229 6.21 4.93 -9.90
C GLU A 229 4.87 4.71 -10.64
N GLU A 230 4.67 3.54 -11.27
CA GLU A 230 3.41 3.20 -11.95
C GLU A 230 2.28 3.02 -10.93
N VAL A 231 2.59 2.39 -9.80
CA VAL A 231 1.64 2.29 -8.67
C VAL A 231 1.36 3.67 -8.09
N ALA A 232 2.39 4.52 -7.92
CA ALA A 232 2.24 5.86 -7.41
C ALA A 232 1.37 6.76 -8.29
N GLU A 233 1.50 6.68 -9.61
CA GLU A 233 0.64 7.43 -10.55
C GLU A 233 -0.82 6.97 -10.48
N LEU A 234 -1.07 5.66 -10.37
CA LEU A 234 -2.43 5.14 -10.20
C LEU A 234 -3.06 5.61 -8.89
N VAL A 235 -2.30 5.56 -7.79
CA VAL A 235 -2.75 6.04 -6.47
C VAL A 235 -3.04 7.54 -6.52
N ALA A 236 -2.18 8.34 -7.15
CA ALA A 236 -2.38 9.77 -7.32
C ALA A 236 -3.64 10.05 -8.16
N PHE A 237 -3.85 9.35 -9.27
CA PHE A 237 -5.08 9.46 -10.06
C PHE A 237 -6.31 9.13 -9.21
N ALA A 238 -6.31 7.99 -8.50
CA ALA A 238 -7.42 7.55 -7.66
C ALA A 238 -7.75 8.55 -6.53
N ALA A 239 -6.72 9.23 -6.00
CA ALA A 239 -6.88 10.22 -4.94
C ALA A 239 -7.28 11.62 -5.47
N SER A 240 -7.09 11.89 -6.75
CA SER A 240 -7.30 13.22 -7.35
C SER A 240 -8.77 13.54 -7.61
N ASP A 241 -9.03 14.82 -7.93
CA ASP A 241 -10.34 15.30 -8.34
C ASP A 241 -10.77 14.80 -9.75
N ARG A 242 -9.86 14.14 -10.48
CA ARG A 242 -10.19 13.46 -11.75
C ARG A 242 -10.96 12.15 -11.54
N ALA A 243 -10.94 11.61 -10.32
CA ALA A 243 -11.58 10.34 -9.96
C ALA A 243 -12.78 10.51 -9.01
N THR A 244 -13.47 11.65 -9.04
CA THR A 244 -14.53 12.00 -8.08
C THR A 244 -15.71 11.03 -8.06
N ALA A 245 -16.00 10.36 -9.17
CA ALA A 245 -17.05 9.35 -9.26
C ALA A 245 -16.59 7.93 -8.89
N ILE A 246 -15.31 7.75 -8.53
CA ILE A 246 -14.74 6.42 -8.22
C ILE A 246 -14.65 6.25 -6.71
N THR A 247 -15.47 5.35 -6.15
CA THR A 247 -15.43 4.94 -4.74
C THR A 247 -15.95 3.51 -4.60
N GLY A 248 -15.54 2.79 -3.57
CA GLY A 248 -15.98 1.41 -3.28
C GLY A 248 -15.55 0.39 -4.33
N THR A 249 -14.54 0.68 -5.12
CA THR A 249 -14.00 -0.20 -6.16
C THR A 249 -12.55 -0.57 -5.87
N GLU A 250 -12.11 -1.61 -6.53
CA GLU A 250 -10.73 -2.04 -6.59
C GLU A 250 -10.19 -1.79 -8.00
N ILE A 251 -8.97 -1.28 -8.07
CA ILE A 251 -8.23 -1.08 -9.32
C ILE A 251 -7.00 -1.96 -9.27
N VAL A 252 -6.93 -2.94 -10.17
CA VAL A 252 -5.79 -3.86 -10.28
C VAL A 252 -4.73 -3.24 -11.19
N ILE A 253 -3.47 -3.36 -10.78
CA ILE A 253 -2.29 -2.99 -11.58
C ILE A 253 -1.26 -4.12 -11.45
N ASP A 254 -1.24 -5.04 -12.39
CA ASP A 254 -0.49 -6.31 -12.26
C ASP A 254 0.16 -6.79 -13.56
N GLY A 255 0.10 -5.98 -14.62
CA GLY A 255 0.61 -6.37 -15.93
C GLY A 255 -0.16 -7.53 -16.58
N GLY A 256 -1.40 -7.81 -16.13
CA GLY A 256 -2.25 -8.88 -16.63
C GLY A 256 -2.03 -10.23 -15.95
N THR A 257 -1.40 -10.27 -14.76
CA THR A 257 -1.09 -11.51 -14.04
C THR A 257 -2.34 -12.27 -13.61
N VAL A 258 -3.37 -11.55 -13.11
CA VAL A 258 -4.65 -12.19 -12.73
C VAL A 258 -5.42 -12.56 -13.99
N PRO A 259 -5.77 -13.86 -14.19
CA PRO A 259 -6.35 -14.33 -15.46
C PRO A 259 -7.87 -14.09 -15.58
N ILE A 260 -8.45 -13.39 -14.62
CA ILE A 260 -9.90 -13.07 -14.58
C ILE A 260 -10.12 -11.56 -14.46
N VAL A 261 -11.29 -11.11 -14.86
CA VAL A 261 -11.78 -9.73 -14.72
C VAL A 261 -12.73 -9.59 -13.53
#